data_3c293fdbfee348c5975afed5bdd0cc39
#
_entry.id   3c293fdbfee348c5975afed5bdd0cc39
#
_cell.length_a   1.000
_cell.length_b   1.000
_cell.length_c   1.000
_cell.angle_alpha   90.00
_cell.angle_beta   90.00
_cell.angle_gamma   90.00
#
_symmetry.space_group_name_H-M   'P 1'
#
loop_
_entity.id
_entity.type
_entity.pdbx_description
1 polymer ?
#
loop_
_entity_poly.entity_id
_entity_poly.type
_entity_poly.pdbx_seq_one_letter_code
_entity_poly.pdbx_strand_id
1 'polypeptide(L)'
;ELETRRYITRWRLEPSDEAAYLRGELTSPKKPITFYIDPATPKQLRHYIRKGILDWNTAFEQAGFKDAVRVEEYTDSMAAEGDDLKYSLFTYAASDKSNAMGPSVIDPRTGEIIEADIIWWHNVVSLLREWIVVQTGAVNPAVRNPELPDSLMGDAARFVACHEVGHSLGLKHNMIASWAYPTDSLRSPEFMSRVGGTASSIMDYARFNYVAQPGDHVPYVSPHIGPYDRFAIEWGYRWYPDEETEKRQLRALLDSHTEKIYKYGEEQSPREAVDPRSLSEDSVSYTHLRAHETLRHLV
;
A
#
# COMPACT_ATOMS: atom_id res chain seq x y z
N GLU A 1 6.33 0.96 -37.43
CA GLU A 1 5.48 1.39 -36.31
C GLU A 1 6.30 1.32 -35.02
N LEU A 2 6.18 2.36 -34.19
CA LEU A 2 6.75 2.37 -32.84
C LEU A 2 5.76 1.65 -31.92
N GLU A 3 6.19 0.57 -31.28
CA GLU A 3 5.40 -0.17 -30.29
C GLU A 3 5.88 0.22 -28.89
N THR A 4 4.93 0.62 -28.02
CA THR A 4 5.23 0.88 -26.63
C THR A 4 5.24 -0.45 -25.87
N ARG A 5 6.39 -0.82 -25.31
CA ARG A 5 6.52 -1.97 -24.41
C ARG A 5 6.54 -1.49 -22.97
N ARG A 6 5.75 -2.13 -22.13
CA ARG A 6 5.69 -1.87 -20.69
C ARG A 6 6.35 -3.01 -19.94
N TYR A 7 7.24 -2.68 -19.03
CA TYR A 7 7.92 -3.62 -18.15
C TYR A 7 7.59 -3.26 -16.71
N ILE A 8 7.49 -4.28 -15.83
CA ILE A 8 7.42 -4.05 -14.40
C ILE A 8 8.82 -3.74 -13.86
N THR A 9 8.85 -2.97 -12.78
CA THR A 9 10.06 -2.80 -11.95
C THR A 9 9.88 -3.59 -10.67
N ARG A 10 10.91 -4.31 -10.24
CA ARG A 10 10.86 -5.15 -9.03
C ARG A 10 12.24 -5.38 -8.42
N TRP A 11 12.29 -5.68 -7.16
CA TRP A 11 13.48 -6.23 -6.52
C TRP A 11 13.74 -7.65 -7.03
N ARG A 12 15.00 -8.05 -7.06
CA ARG A 12 15.36 -9.43 -7.36
C ARG A 12 15.24 -10.28 -6.09
N LEU A 13 14.24 -11.17 -6.03
CA LEU A 13 14.10 -12.14 -4.96
C LEU A 13 14.30 -13.55 -5.51
N GLU A 14 15.25 -14.27 -4.92
CA GLU A 14 15.54 -15.67 -5.18
C GLU A 14 15.46 -16.44 -3.87
N PRO A 15 14.80 -17.63 -3.83
CA PRO A 15 14.69 -18.38 -2.59
C PRO A 15 16.08 -18.88 -2.13
N SER A 16 16.31 -18.86 -0.81
CA SER A 16 17.54 -19.38 -0.22
C SER A 16 17.63 -20.90 -0.34
N ASP A 17 16.48 -21.59 -0.40
CA ASP A 17 16.33 -23.03 -0.66
C ASP A 17 15.29 -23.23 -1.76
N GLU A 18 15.76 -23.39 -2.99
CA GLU A 18 14.93 -23.56 -4.19
C GLU A 18 14.12 -24.85 -4.13
N ALA A 19 14.68 -25.93 -3.58
CA ALA A 19 13.99 -27.21 -3.47
C ALA A 19 12.83 -27.15 -2.46
N ALA A 20 13.01 -26.50 -1.33
CA ALA A 20 11.96 -26.28 -0.35
C ALA A 20 10.86 -25.36 -0.93
N TYR A 21 11.26 -24.29 -1.62
CA TYR A 21 10.33 -23.36 -2.27
C TYR A 21 9.44 -24.09 -3.31
N LEU A 22 10.03 -24.94 -4.16
CA LEU A 22 9.29 -25.72 -5.16
C LEU A 22 8.36 -26.77 -4.56
N ARG A 23 8.59 -27.19 -3.30
CA ARG A 23 7.64 -28.01 -2.54
C ARG A 23 6.50 -27.21 -1.90
N GLY A 24 6.48 -25.89 -2.06
CA GLY A 24 5.49 -24.99 -1.47
C GLY A 24 5.78 -24.59 -0.02
N GLU A 25 7.01 -24.80 0.47
CA GLU A 25 7.45 -24.35 1.78
C GLU A 25 7.85 -22.87 1.72
N LEU A 26 7.48 -22.09 2.75
CA LEU A 26 7.94 -20.71 2.87
C LEU A 26 9.45 -20.67 3.11
N THR A 27 10.17 -20.00 2.23
CA THR A 27 11.62 -19.80 2.33
C THR A 27 11.98 -18.31 2.42
N SER A 28 13.04 -17.97 3.13
CA SER A 28 13.57 -16.62 3.09
C SER A 28 14.27 -16.36 1.75
N PRO A 29 14.25 -15.14 1.21
CA PRO A 29 15.06 -14.83 0.03
C PRO A 29 16.56 -14.84 0.37
N LYS A 30 17.41 -15.10 -0.63
CA LYS A 30 18.88 -14.99 -0.51
C LYS A 30 19.30 -13.60 -0.06
N LYS A 31 18.64 -12.56 -0.59
CA LYS A 31 18.83 -11.15 -0.22
C LYS A 31 17.46 -10.54 0.08
N PRO A 32 17.11 -10.32 1.37
CA PRO A 32 15.89 -9.61 1.74
C PRO A 32 15.91 -8.15 1.31
N ILE A 33 14.74 -7.56 1.08
CA ILE A 33 14.55 -6.12 0.91
C ILE A 33 14.64 -5.50 2.30
N THR A 34 15.68 -4.70 2.55
CA THR A 34 15.93 -4.15 3.89
C THR A 34 15.81 -2.64 3.87
N PHE A 35 14.92 -2.10 4.70
CA PHE A 35 14.78 -0.67 4.94
C PHE A 35 15.44 -0.30 6.27
N TYR A 36 16.06 0.87 6.31
CA TYR A 36 16.70 1.43 7.50
C TYR A 36 15.94 2.66 7.97
N ILE A 37 15.59 2.72 9.25
CA ILE A 37 14.85 3.87 9.79
C ILE A 37 15.81 4.93 10.28
N ASP A 38 15.66 6.14 9.72
CA ASP A 38 16.41 7.33 10.13
C ASP A 38 16.25 7.60 11.65
N PRO A 39 17.35 7.80 12.39
CA PRO A 39 17.32 8.19 13.80
C PRO A 39 16.54 9.49 14.08
N ALA A 40 16.38 10.38 13.10
CA ALA A 40 15.57 11.59 13.23
C ALA A 40 14.06 11.30 13.32
N THR A 41 13.60 10.10 12.92
CA THR A 41 12.19 9.72 13.02
C THR A 41 11.72 9.76 14.47
N PRO A 42 10.61 10.45 14.80
CA PRO A 42 10.07 10.54 16.16
C PRO A 42 9.84 9.16 16.78
N LYS A 43 10.31 8.96 18.02
CA LYS A 43 10.28 7.65 18.70
C LYS A 43 8.87 7.05 18.78
N GLN A 44 7.84 7.86 19.01
CA GLN A 44 6.45 7.44 19.07
C GLN A 44 5.91 6.92 17.73
N LEU A 45 6.47 7.33 16.60
CA LEU A 45 6.05 6.87 15.26
C LEU A 45 6.85 5.66 14.76
N ARG A 46 8.10 5.46 15.20
CA ARG A 46 8.99 4.41 14.68
C ARG A 46 8.36 3.01 14.72
N HIS A 47 7.69 2.68 15.83
CA HIS A 47 7.05 1.38 15.98
C HIS A 47 5.94 1.14 14.93
N TYR A 48 5.14 2.16 14.65
CA TYR A 48 4.06 2.08 13.66
C TYR A 48 4.59 2.07 12.24
N ILE A 49 5.59 2.89 11.94
CA ILE A 49 6.30 2.91 10.64
C ILE A 49 6.93 1.54 10.37
N ARG A 50 7.66 0.98 11.35
CA ARG A 50 8.22 -0.37 11.26
C ARG A 50 7.14 -1.42 10.94
N LYS A 51 6.00 -1.35 11.60
CA LYS A 51 4.86 -2.24 11.31
C LYS A 51 4.36 -2.06 9.88
N GLY A 52 4.17 -0.82 9.42
CA GLY A 52 3.71 -0.55 8.05
C GLY A 52 4.64 -1.12 6.98
N ILE A 53 5.95 -1.02 7.18
CA ILE A 53 6.95 -1.62 6.29
C ILE A 53 6.83 -3.15 6.31
N LEU A 54 6.73 -3.75 7.49
CA LEU A 54 6.70 -5.21 7.66
C LEU A 54 5.37 -5.86 7.27
N ASP A 55 4.28 -5.09 7.16
CA ASP A 55 2.97 -5.61 6.74
C ASP A 55 3.03 -6.30 5.38
N TRP A 56 3.92 -5.87 4.50
CA TRP A 56 4.12 -6.47 3.17
C TRP A 56 4.58 -7.93 3.22
N ASN A 57 5.18 -8.39 4.32
CA ASN A 57 5.53 -9.79 4.44
C ASN A 57 4.31 -10.71 4.28
N THR A 58 3.11 -10.27 4.67
CA THR A 58 1.88 -11.06 4.46
C THR A 58 1.55 -11.28 2.98
N ALA A 59 1.94 -10.34 2.11
CA ALA A 59 1.79 -10.48 0.66
C ALA A 59 2.91 -11.35 0.07
N PHE A 60 4.14 -11.21 0.58
CA PHE A 60 5.27 -12.04 0.15
C PHE A 60 5.13 -13.50 0.58
N GLU A 61 4.47 -13.80 1.70
CA GLU A 61 4.15 -15.18 2.08
C GLU A 61 3.26 -15.86 1.04
N GLN A 62 2.31 -15.14 0.45
CA GLN A 62 1.51 -15.65 -0.67
C GLN A 62 2.37 -15.93 -1.91
N ALA A 63 3.43 -15.14 -2.14
CA ALA A 63 4.41 -15.41 -3.18
C ALA A 63 5.43 -16.51 -2.85
N GLY A 64 5.36 -17.11 -1.64
CA GLY A 64 6.24 -18.20 -1.19
C GLY A 64 7.45 -17.75 -0.35
N PHE A 65 7.55 -16.46 -0.01
CA PHE A 65 8.68 -15.94 0.76
C PHE A 65 8.28 -15.56 2.18
N LYS A 66 9.04 -15.99 3.18
CA LYS A 66 9.00 -15.45 4.55
C LYS A 66 10.14 -14.46 4.74
N ASP A 67 9.93 -13.47 5.60
CA ASP A 67 10.94 -12.45 5.94
C ASP A 67 11.55 -11.75 4.70
N ALA A 68 10.72 -11.54 3.67
CA ALA A 68 11.15 -10.90 2.42
C ALA A 68 11.50 -9.43 2.62
N VAL A 69 10.76 -8.75 3.51
CA VAL A 69 10.98 -7.35 3.90
C VAL A 69 11.49 -7.30 5.32
N ARG A 70 12.57 -6.56 5.55
CA ARG A 70 13.19 -6.35 6.87
C ARG A 70 13.32 -4.87 7.18
N VAL A 71 13.38 -4.58 8.47
CA VAL A 71 13.62 -3.22 8.97
C VAL A 71 14.73 -3.29 10.00
N GLU A 72 15.79 -2.53 9.73
CA GLU A 72 16.97 -2.38 10.56
C GLU A 72 17.10 -0.93 11.03
N GLU A 73 17.95 -0.69 12.02
CA GLU A 73 18.29 0.65 12.48
C GLU A 73 19.45 1.21 11.64
N TYR A 74 19.32 2.46 11.21
CA TYR A 74 20.42 3.18 10.55
C TYR A 74 21.48 3.58 11.57
N THR A 75 22.71 3.16 11.36
CA THR A 75 23.82 3.36 12.30
C THR A 75 24.73 4.51 11.90
N ASP A 76 25.49 5.05 12.86
CA ASP A 76 26.49 6.09 12.60
C ASP A 76 27.57 5.64 11.60
N SER A 77 27.91 4.34 11.59
CA SER A 77 28.84 3.79 10.59
C SER A 77 28.29 3.82 9.18
N MET A 78 26.99 3.55 9.01
CA MET A 78 26.31 3.69 7.70
C MET A 78 26.26 5.16 7.28
N ALA A 79 25.93 6.06 8.20
CA ALA A 79 25.91 7.50 7.94
C ALA A 79 27.27 8.04 7.50
N ALA A 80 28.36 7.47 8.01
CA ALA A 80 29.73 7.84 7.62
C ALA A 80 30.10 7.40 6.20
N GLU A 81 29.41 6.40 5.63
CA GLU A 81 29.57 5.97 4.24
C GLU A 81 28.89 6.91 3.24
N GLY A 82 28.04 7.81 3.75
CA GLY A 82 27.28 8.75 2.94
C GLY A 82 26.04 8.11 2.31
N ASP A 83 25.54 8.74 1.25
CA ASP A 83 24.38 8.28 0.48
C ASP A 83 24.78 7.14 -0.44
N ASP A 84 24.74 5.89 0.08
CA ASP A 84 25.14 4.69 -0.64
C ASP A 84 23.91 3.87 -1.06
N LEU A 85 23.81 3.57 -2.35
CA LEU A 85 22.72 2.78 -2.97
C LEU A 85 22.47 1.39 -2.35
N LYS A 86 23.29 0.94 -1.43
CA LYS A 86 23.04 -0.31 -0.70
C LYS A 86 22.10 -0.17 0.49
N TYR A 87 21.74 1.06 0.87
CA TYR A 87 20.88 1.36 2.02
C TYR A 87 19.60 2.06 1.59
N SER A 88 18.49 1.36 1.61
CA SER A 88 17.16 1.95 1.40
C SER A 88 16.67 2.60 2.69
N LEU A 89 16.56 3.92 2.71
CA LEU A 89 16.27 4.69 3.90
C LEU A 89 14.80 5.07 4.01
N PHE A 90 14.27 4.99 5.22
CA PHE A 90 13.07 5.71 5.61
C PHE A 90 13.52 7.00 6.28
N THR A 91 13.57 8.09 5.51
CA THR A 91 14.11 9.39 5.93
C THR A 91 13.00 10.28 6.48
N TYR A 92 13.22 10.86 7.66
CA TYR A 92 12.32 11.84 8.26
C TYR A 92 12.84 13.25 8.04
N ALA A 93 12.18 14.01 7.16
CA ALA A 93 12.63 15.35 6.78
C ALA A 93 11.78 16.43 7.49
N ALA A 94 12.44 17.32 8.22
CA ALA A 94 11.81 18.51 8.81
C ALA A 94 11.47 19.51 7.70
N SER A 95 10.18 19.61 7.34
CA SER A 95 9.66 20.49 6.29
C SER A 95 8.18 20.77 6.53
N ASP A 96 7.69 21.88 6.03
CA ASP A 96 6.27 22.25 5.97
C ASP A 96 5.49 21.52 4.87
N LYS A 97 6.17 20.73 4.04
CA LYS A 97 5.55 19.92 3.00
C LYS A 97 4.69 18.80 3.63
N SER A 98 3.43 18.71 3.20
CA SER A 98 2.48 17.69 3.66
C SER A 98 2.43 16.55 2.65
N ASN A 99 3.49 15.74 2.59
CA ASN A 99 3.59 14.60 1.67
C ASN A 99 4.54 13.52 2.20
N ALA A 100 4.47 12.36 1.59
CA ALA A 100 5.48 11.31 1.62
C ALA A 100 5.70 10.83 0.19
N MET A 101 6.83 10.19 -0.10
CA MET A 101 7.08 9.58 -1.41
C MET A 101 8.14 8.49 -1.32
N GLY A 102 8.05 7.50 -2.21
CA GLY A 102 9.00 6.39 -2.33
C GLY A 102 9.72 6.37 -3.69
N PRO A 103 10.75 7.23 -3.91
CA PRO A 103 11.58 7.15 -5.10
C PRO A 103 12.38 5.84 -5.12
N SER A 104 12.72 5.37 -6.34
CA SER A 104 13.53 4.17 -6.54
C SER A 104 14.61 4.39 -7.58
N VAL A 105 15.76 3.75 -7.38
CA VAL A 105 16.84 3.62 -8.36
C VAL A 105 16.67 2.28 -9.07
N ILE A 106 16.51 2.32 -10.39
CA ILE A 106 16.14 1.16 -11.20
C ILE A 106 17.21 0.96 -12.28
N ASP A 107 17.64 -0.28 -12.47
CA ASP A 107 18.47 -0.63 -13.64
C ASP A 107 17.58 -0.60 -14.90
N PRO A 108 17.81 0.34 -15.83
CA PRO A 108 16.95 0.50 -17.02
C PRO A 108 17.05 -0.68 -18.01
N ARG A 109 18.05 -1.56 -17.86
CA ARG A 109 18.24 -2.73 -18.72
C ARG A 109 17.38 -3.91 -18.31
N THR A 110 17.09 -4.02 -17.01
CA THR A 110 16.45 -5.21 -16.43
C THR A 110 15.13 -4.89 -15.75
N GLY A 111 14.90 -3.65 -15.31
CA GLY A 111 13.79 -3.26 -14.43
C GLY A 111 14.04 -3.64 -12.96
N GLU A 112 15.24 -4.11 -12.60
CA GLU A 112 15.57 -4.41 -11.21
C GLU A 112 15.64 -3.14 -10.38
N ILE A 113 14.92 -3.11 -9.27
CA ILE A 113 15.05 -2.06 -8.26
C ILE A 113 16.32 -2.37 -7.47
N ILE A 114 17.27 -1.43 -7.47
CA ILE A 114 18.57 -1.55 -6.79
C ILE A 114 18.47 -0.99 -5.38
N GLU A 115 17.76 0.12 -5.25
CA GLU A 115 17.59 0.87 -4.02
C GLU A 115 16.23 1.59 -4.09
N ALA A 116 15.60 1.85 -2.93
CA ALA A 116 14.36 2.62 -2.85
C ALA A 116 14.26 3.34 -1.50
N ASP A 117 14.29 4.66 -1.54
CA ASP A 117 14.09 5.49 -0.36
C ASP A 117 12.63 5.78 -0.10
N ILE A 118 12.31 6.10 1.15
CA ILE A 118 11.03 6.68 1.52
C ILE A 118 11.34 8.00 2.21
N ILE A 119 10.81 9.09 1.64
CA ILE A 119 10.95 10.43 2.20
C ILE A 119 9.64 10.80 2.88
N TRP A 120 9.69 10.95 4.20
CA TRP A 120 8.58 11.38 5.04
C TRP A 120 8.79 12.82 5.49
N TRP A 121 7.99 13.75 5.00
CA TRP A 121 8.03 15.12 5.48
C TRP A 121 7.19 15.28 6.76
N HIS A 122 7.73 16.03 7.73
CA HIS A 122 7.13 16.19 9.06
C HIS A 122 5.64 16.55 8.99
N ASN A 123 5.28 17.48 8.13
CA ASN A 123 3.92 18.04 8.09
C ASN A 123 2.85 17.06 7.56
N VAL A 124 3.24 15.88 7.06
CA VAL A 124 2.26 14.83 6.74
C VAL A 124 1.48 14.38 8.00
N VAL A 125 2.07 14.52 9.19
CA VAL A 125 1.39 14.23 10.46
C VAL A 125 0.17 15.14 10.65
N SER A 126 0.28 16.43 10.31
CA SER A 126 -0.84 17.35 10.35
C SER A 126 -1.94 16.98 9.36
N LEU A 127 -1.56 16.61 8.14
CA LEU A 127 -2.49 16.13 7.11
C LEU A 127 -3.24 14.86 7.55
N LEU A 128 -2.54 13.90 8.14
CA LEU A 128 -3.15 12.68 8.67
C LEU A 128 -4.17 12.99 9.76
N ARG A 129 -3.84 13.91 10.66
CA ARG A 129 -4.77 14.38 11.69
C ARG A 129 -6.04 14.98 11.08
N GLU A 130 -5.90 15.84 10.09
CA GLU A 130 -7.03 16.45 9.39
C GLU A 130 -7.92 15.38 8.74
N TRP A 131 -7.35 14.44 8.02
CA TRP A 131 -8.10 13.34 7.40
C TRP A 131 -8.86 12.49 8.42
N ILE A 132 -8.20 12.09 9.51
CA ILE A 132 -8.83 11.31 10.56
C ILE A 132 -10.03 12.06 11.15
N VAL A 133 -9.86 13.35 11.48
CA VAL A 133 -10.93 14.17 12.08
C VAL A 133 -12.10 14.34 11.11
N VAL A 134 -11.82 14.72 9.86
CA VAL A 134 -12.86 14.99 8.86
C VAL A 134 -13.59 13.72 8.44
N GLN A 135 -12.86 12.65 8.20
CA GLN A 135 -13.43 11.42 7.64
C GLN A 135 -14.07 10.51 8.70
N THR A 136 -13.59 10.52 9.95
CA THR A 136 -14.08 9.59 10.98
C THR A 136 -14.78 10.27 12.15
N GLY A 137 -14.81 11.61 12.21
CA GLY A 137 -15.36 12.37 13.34
C GLY A 137 -16.83 12.10 13.64
N ALA A 138 -17.62 11.68 12.64
CA ALA A 138 -19.03 11.31 12.85
C ALA A 138 -19.18 10.05 13.71
N VAL A 139 -18.31 9.06 13.53
CA VAL A 139 -18.43 7.71 14.12
C VAL A 139 -17.38 7.40 15.18
N ASN A 140 -16.27 8.15 15.23
CA ASN A 140 -15.19 7.95 16.17
C ASN A 140 -15.12 9.08 17.21
N PRO A 141 -15.67 8.89 18.44
CA PRO A 141 -15.63 9.94 19.47
C PRO A 141 -14.22 10.36 19.88
N ALA A 142 -13.22 9.47 19.76
CA ALA A 142 -11.84 9.77 20.17
C ALA A 142 -11.21 10.91 19.37
N VAL A 143 -11.63 11.11 18.11
CA VAL A 143 -11.08 12.17 17.25
C VAL A 143 -11.67 13.55 17.51
N ARG A 144 -12.70 13.65 18.38
CA ARG A 144 -13.32 14.94 18.74
C ARG A 144 -12.55 15.67 19.85
N ASN A 145 -11.51 15.04 20.39
CA ASN A 145 -10.64 15.66 21.39
C ASN A 145 -9.57 16.53 20.70
N PRO A 146 -9.12 17.63 21.33
CA PRO A 146 -8.04 18.46 20.80
C PRO A 146 -6.75 17.68 20.55
N GLU A 147 -6.46 16.72 21.41
CA GLU A 147 -5.33 15.80 21.27
C GLU A 147 -5.83 14.42 20.85
N LEU A 148 -5.35 13.93 19.71
CA LEU A 148 -5.67 12.58 19.24
C LEU A 148 -4.84 11.55 19.99
N PRO A 149 -5.42 10.38 20.33
CA PRO A 149 -4.62 9.28 20.87
C PRO A 149 -3.46 8.88 19.99
N ASP A 150 -2.29 8.62 20.57
CA ASP A 150 -1.09 8.18 19.86
C ASP A 150 -1.34 6.94 18.99
N SER A 151 -2.24 6.05 19.42
CA SER A 151 -2.61 4.86 18.66
C SER A 151 -3.32 5.19 17.36
N LEU A 152 -4.16 6.21 17.31
CA LEU A 152 -4.83 6.64 16.06
C LEU A 152 -3.83 7.28 15.10
N MET A 153 -3.00 8.18 15.59
CA MET A 153 -1.95 8.81 14.78
C MET A 153 -0.91 7.79 14.30
N GLY A 154 -0.56 6.85 15.16
CA GLY A 154 0.34 5.76 14.84
C GLY A 154 -0.21 4.83 13.77
N ASP A 155 -1.49 4.45 13.86
CA ASP A 155 -2.13 3.61 12.86
C ASP A 155 -2.22 4.32 11.48
N ALA A 156 -2.51 5.61 11.48
CA ALA A 156 -2.46 6.42 10.26
C ALA A 156 -1.03 6.51 9.67
N ALA A 157 -0.02 6.65 10.53
CA ALA A 157 1.38 6.63 10.09
C ALA A 157 1.79 5.26 9.52
N ARG A 158 1.30 4.15 10.12
CA ARG A 158 1.47 2.79 9.60
C ARG A 158 0.87 2.64 8.21
N PHE A 159 -0.35 3.15 8.01
CA PHE A 159 -1.01 3.14 6.70
C PHE A 159 -0.15 3.84 5.63
N VAL A 160 0.29 5.08 5.87
CA VAL A 160 1.09 5.82 4.88
C VAL A 160 2.44 5.14 4.65
N ALA A 161 3.13 4.69 5.70
CA ALA A 161 4.39 3.97 5.55
C ALA A 161 4.21 2.69 4.70
N CYS A 162 3.12 1.95 4.91
CA CYS A 162 2.80 0.76 4.11
C CYS A 162 2.52 1.12 2.64
N HIS A 163 1.80 2.22 2.38
CA HIS A 163 1.53 2.72 1.02
C HIS A 163 2.82 3.09 0.29
N GLU A 164 3.70 3.87 0.91
CA GLU A 164 4.97 4.29 0.29
C GLU A 164 5.91 3.10 0.03
N VAL A 165 5.92 2.11 0.93
CA VAL A 165 6.65 0.85 0.67
C VAL A 165 6.07 0.14 -0.55
N GLY A 166 4.76 0.19 -0.77
CA GLY A 166 4.16 -0.36 -2.00
C GLY A 166 4.78 0.23 -3.27
N HIS A 167 5.01 1.55 -3.31
CA HIS A 167 5.74 2.19 -4.40
C HIS A 167 7.17 1.71 -4.50
N SER A 168 7.87 1.59 -3.37
CA SER A 168 9.24 1.06 -3.29
C SER A 168 9.35 -0.41 -3.72
N LEU A 169 8.23 -1.14 -3.76
CA LEU A 169 8.13 -2.50 -4.30
C LEU A 169 7.75 -2.52 -5.80
N GLY A 170 7.63 -1.36 -6.45
CA GLY A 170 7.28 -1.24 -7.86
C GLY A 170 5.77 -1.15 -8.15
N LEU A 171 4.92 -1.06 -7.13
CA LEU A 171 3.48 -0.91 -7.32
C LEU A 171 3.12 0.55 -7.67
N LYS A 172 2.19 0.71 -8.58
CA LYS A 172 1.54 1.99 -8.89
C LYS A 172 0.25 2.13 -8.09
N HIS A 173 -0.31 3.34 -8.05
CA HIS A 173 -1.66 3.54 -7.54
C HIS A 173 -2.66 2.63 -8.24
N ASN A 174 -3.60 2.07 -7.48
CA ASN A 174 -4.72 1.28 -7.99
C ASN A 174 -6.05 1.94 -7.61
N MET A 175 -6.44 2.97 -8.36
CA MET A 175 -7.59 3.83 -8.04
C MET A 175 -8.95 3.17 -8.27
N ILE A 176 -9.00 1.95 -8.82
CA ILE A 176 -10.24 1.18 -8.96
C ILE A 176 -10.51 0.29 -7.73
N ALA A 177 -9.57 0.18 -6.81
CA ALA A 177 -9.68 -0.77 -5.70
C ALA A 177 -10.82 -0.44 -4.72
N SER A 178 -11.17 0.84 -4.55
CA SER A 178 -12.32 1.27 -3.74
C SER A 178 -13.68 0.90 -4.38
N TRP A 179 -13.74 0.79 -5.71
CA TRP A 179 -14.95 0.33 -6.40
C TRP A 179 -15.28 -1.15 -6.14
N ALA A 180 -14.30 -1.93 -5.69
CA ALA A 180 -14.47 -3.36 -5.42
C ALA A 180 -15.46 -3.64 -4.29
N TYR A 181 -15.54 -2.75 -3.30
CA TYR A 181 -16.36 -2.93 -2.10
C TYR A 181 -17.67 -2.13 -2.20
N PRO A 182 -18.83 -2.78 -2.10
CA PRO A 182 -20.12 -2.07 -2.09
C PRO A 182 -20.22 -1.11 -0.90
N THR A 183 -20.79 0.06 -1.11
CA THR A 183 -20.96 1.10 -0.08
C THR A 183 -21.64 0.58 1.19
N ASP A 184 -22.73 -0.17 1.04
CA ASP A 184 -23.47 -0.72 2.17
C ASP A 184 -22.61 -1.70 2.99
N SER A 185 -21.67 -2.41 2.33
CA SER A 185 -20.75 -3.30 3.01
C SER A 185 -19.75 -2.55 3.90
N LEU A 186 -19.34 -1.33 3.51
CA LEU A 186 -18.46 -0.48 4.33
C LEU A 186 -19.12 0.02 5.62
N ARG A 187 -20.45 -0.12 5.73
CA ARG A 187 -21.24 0.17 6.91
C ARG A 187 -21.50 -1.06 7.78
N SER A 188 -21.07 -2.24 7.36
CA SER A 188 -21.23 -3.50 8.11
C SER A 188 -20.01 -3.76 9.00
N PRO A 189 -20.18 -3.88 10.34
CA PRO A 189 -19.09 -4.25 11.25
C PRO A 189 -18.44 -5.59 10.89
N GLU A 190 -19.22 -6.58 10.48
CA GLU A 190 -18.73 -7.91 10.12
C GLU A 190 -17.88 -7.86 8.86
N PHE A 191 -18.32 -7.11 7.84
CA PHE A 191 -17.57 -6.93 6.61
C PHE A 191 -16.25 -6.20 6.89
N MET A 192 -16.29 -5.07 7.58
CA MET A 192 -15.12 -4.26 7.88
C MET A 192 -14.10 -5.01 8.75
N SER A 193 -14.56 -5.80 9.72
CA SER A 193 -13.69 -6.65 10.53
C SER A 193 -12.99 -7.74 9.71
N ARG A 194 -13.66 -8.25 8.68
CA ARG A 194 -13.11 -9.28 7.80
C ARG A 194 -12.11 -8.75 6.79
N VAL A 195 -12.39 -7.60 6.16
CA VAL A 195 -11.55 -7.07 5.07
C VAL A 195 -10.44 -6.14 5.57
N GLY A 196 -10.61 -5.52 6.73
CA GLY A 196 -9.59 -4.69 7.37
C GLY A 196 -9.26 -3.38 6.64
N GLY A 197 -10.08 -2.94 5.69
CA GLY A 197 -9.80 -1.73 4.92
C GLY A 197 -10.97 -1.29 4.05
N THR A 198 -10.86 -0.09 3.48
CA THR A 198 -11.90 0.56 2.67
C THR A 198 -11.80 0.26 1.17
N ALA A 199 -10.72 -0.36 0.74
CA ALA A 199 -10.44 -0.74 -0.64
C ALA A 199 -9.76 -2.11 -0.71
N SER A 200 -9.76 -2.74 -1.88
CA SER A 200 -9.07 -4.02 -2.10
C SER A 200 -7.56 -3.89 -2.25
N SER A 201 -7.02 -2.68 -2.26
CA SER A 201 -5.60 -2.37 -2.32
C SER A 201 -5.26 -1.17 -1.43
N ILE A 202 -4.13 -1.24 -0.74
CA ILE A 202 -3.57 -0.10 0.00
C ILE A 202 -3.04 0.98 -0.93
N MET A 203 -2.87 0.66 -2.22
CA MET A 203 -2.42 1.61 -3.25
C MET A 203 -3.55 2.48 -3.82
N ASP A 204 -4.78 2.39 -3.28
CA ASP A 204 -5.88 3.30 -3.54
C ASP A 204 -5.88 4.47 -2.55
N TYR A 205 -6.41 5.60 -2.93
CA TYR A 205 -6.61 6.76 -2.07
C TYR A 205 -7.99 6.79 -1.39
N ALA A 206 -8.61 5.62 -1.20
CA ALA A 206 -9.88 5.49 -0.47
C ALA A 206 -9.81 5.95 1.01
N ARG A 207 -8.61 6.07 1.55
CA ARG A 207 -8.29 6.62 2.87
C ARG A 207 -9.10 5.96 4.00
N PHE A 208 -9.61 6.75 4.97
CA PHE A 208 -10.36 6.23 6.12
C PHE A 208 -11.83 6.00 5.75
N ASN A 209 -12.54 5.17 6.55
CA ASN A 209 -13.94 4.86 6.29
C ASN A 209 -14.87 6.05 6.67
N TYR A 210 -15.04 6.98 5.74
CA TYR A 210 -15.97 8.11 5.90
C TYR A 210 -17.43 7.80 5.51
N VAL A 211 -17.68 6.60 4.99
CA VAL A 211 -19.01 6.13 4.61
C VAL A 211 -19.83 5.72 5.84
N ALA A 212 -19.16 5.24 6.88
CA ALA A 212 -19.81 4.82 8.13
C ALA A 212 -20.64 5.94 8.77
N GLN A 213 -21.80 5.58 9.29
CA GLN A 213 -22.74 6.49 9.93
C GLN A 213 -22.86 6.20 11.43
N PRO A 214 -23.28 7.20 12.25
CA PRO A 214 -23.61 6.95 13.64
C PRO A 214 -24.65 5.83 13.78
N GLY A 215 -24.32 4.83 14.60
CA GLY A 215 -25.17 3.64 14.80
C GLY A 215 -24.77 2.41 13.98
N ASP A 216 -23.88 2.53 13.00
CA ASP A 216 -23.37 1.37 12.24
C ASP A 216 -22.42 0.48 13.07
N HIS A 217 -21.81 1.02 14.13
CA HIS A 217 -20.88 0.33 15.03
C HIS A 217 -19.68 -0.31 14.31
N VAL A 218 -19.30 0.23 13.15
CA VAL A 218 -18.11 -0.25 12.44
C VAL A 218 -16.85 0.10 13.24
N PRO A 219 -15.85 -0.81 13.28
CA PRO A 219 -14.58 -0.48 13.89
C PRO A 219 -13.90 0.64 13.09
N TYR A 220 -13.16 1.51 13.80
CA TYR A 220 -12.25 2.42 13.12
C TYR A 220 -11.19 1.60 12.39
N VAL A 221 -11.10 1.78 11.08
CA VAL A 221 -10.19 1.01 10.23
C VAL A 221 -9.42 1.98 9.33
N SER A 222 -8.11 1.98 9.49
CA SER A 222 -7.20 2.53 8.49
C SER A 222 -7.10 1.55 7.33
N PRO A 223 -6.76 2.00 6.11
CA PRO A 223 -6.46 1.10 5.01
C PRO A 223 -5.31 0.14 5.34
N HIS A 224 -5.44 -1.11 4.92
CA HIS A 224 -4.42 -2.16 5.07
C HIS A 224 -4.17 -2.85 3.74
N ILE A 225 -3.13 -3.69 3.70
CA ILE A 225 -2.85 -4.56 2.55
C ILE A 225 -4.08 -5.41 2.24
N GLY A 226 -4.58 -5.25 1.03
CA GLY A 226 -5.77 -5.91 0.53
C GLY A 226 -5.49 -7.15 -0.33
N PRO A 227 -6.55 -7.80 -0.83
CA PRO A 227 -6.40 -8.96 -1.71
C PRO A 227 -5.71 -8.63 -3.03
N TYR A 228 -5.92 -7.43 -3.59
CA TYR A 228 -5.20 -7.00 -4.78
C TYR A 228 -3.70 -6.91 -4.55
N ASP A 229 -3.28 -6.36 -3.42
CA ASP A 229 -1.86 -6.18 -3.10
C ASP A 229 -1.14 -7.52 -3.01
N ARG A 230 -1.77 -8.51 -2.36
CA ARG A 230 -1.25 -9.88 -2.28
C ARG A 230 -1.14 -10.54 -3.65
N PHE A 231 -2.16 -10.39 -4.47
CA PHE A 231 -2.17 -10.87 -5.85
C PHE A 231 -1.07 -10.20 -6.69
N ALA A 232 -0.90 -8.87 -6.58
CA ALA A 232 0.10 -8.12 -7.32
C ALA A 232 1.54 -8.52 -6.91
N ILE A 233 1.79 -8.72 -5.61
CA ILE A 233 3.08 -9.23 -5.12
C ILE A 233 3.31 -10.66 -5.58
N GLU A 234 2.30 -11.52 -5.51
CA GLU A 234 2.42 -12.89 -6.02
C GLU A 234 2.76 -12.90 -7.51
N TRP A 235 2.05 -12.11 -8.30
CA TRP A 235 2.28 -12.00 -9.74
C TRP A 235 3.67 -11.43 -10.07
N GLY A 236 4.13 -10.43 -9.34
CA GLY A 236 5.40 -9.75 -9.60
C GLY A 236 6.63 -10.44 -9.02
N TYR A 237 6.49 -11.23 -7.94
CA TYR A 237 7.61 -11.69 -7.11
C TYR A 237 7.70 -13.20 -6.91
N ARG A 238 6.67 -13.98 -7.27
CA ARG A 238 6.80 -15.44 -7.20
C ARG A 238 7.96 -15.90 -8.06
N TRP A 239 8.84 -16.69 -7.49
CA TRP A 239 9.99 -17.22 -8.20
C TRP A 239 9.65 -18.50 -8.98
N TYR A 240 10.21 -18.64 -10.16
CA TYR A 240 10.05 -19.79 -11.03
C TYR A 240 11.41 -20.28 -11.50
N PRO A 241 11.60 -21.60 -11.70
CA PRO A 241 12.88 -22.17 -12.09
C PRO A 241 13.28 -21.87 -13.54
N ASP A 242 12.30 -21.54 -14.39
CA ASP A 242 12.51 -21.23 -15.79
C ASP A 242 11.40 -20.34 -16.36
N GLU A 243 11.70 -19.69 -17.48
CA GLU A 243 10.81 -18.72 -18.14
C GLU A 243 9.52 -19.37 -18.68
N GLU A 244 9.54 -20.61 -19.12
CA GLU A 244 8.37 -21.30 -19.66
C GLU A 244 7.37 -21.59 -18.53
N THR A 245 7.87 -22.07 -17.42
CA THR A 245 7.08 -22.28 -16.19
C THR A 245 6.50 -20.96 -15.68
N GLU A 246 7.32 -19.89 -15.65
CA GLU A 246 6.86 -18.55 -15.25
C GLU A 246 5.68 -18.10 -16.12
N LYS A 247 5.82 -18.08 -17.44
CA LYS A 247 4.76 -17.64 -18.36
C LYS A 247 3.47 -18.43 -18.18
N ARG A 248 3.57 -19.76 -18.07
CA ARG A 248 2.41 -20.62 -17.89
C ARG A 248 1.70 -20.36 -16.57
N GLN A 249 2.45 -20.27 -15.47
CA GLN A 249 1.89 -20.07 -14.13
C GLN A 249 1.32 -18.67 -13.95
N LEU A 250 1.99 -17.63 -14.44
CA LEU A 250 1.47 -16.27 -14.41
C LEU A 250 0.16 -16.14 -15.22
N ARG A 251 0.06 -16.83 -16.35
CA ARG A 251 -1.21 -16.86 -17.11
C ARG A 251 -2.32 -17.53 -16.32
N ALA A 252 -2.06 -18.68 -15.71
CA ALA A 252 -3.02 -19.37 -14.86
C ALA A 252 -3.46 -18.52 -13.67
N LEU A 253 -2.52 -17.79 -13.05
CA LEU A 253 -2.81 -16.87 -11.95
C LEU A 253 -3.77 -15.76 -12.39
N LEU A 254 -3.52 -15.13 -13.55
CA LEU A 254 -4.41 -14.11 -14.11
C LEU A 254 -5.79 -14.66 -14.44
N ASP A 255 -5.87 -15.84 -15.06
CA ASP A 255 -7.13 -16.47 -15.45
C ASP A 255 -7.99 -16.88 -14.24
N SER A 256 -7.36 -17.12 -13.07
CA SER A 256 -8.05 -17.46 -11.81
C SER A 256 -8.45 -16.26 -10.94
N HIS A 257 -8.01 -15.03 -11.27
CA HIS A 257 -8.25 -13.82 -10.47
C HIS A 257 -9.01 -12.76 -11.28
N THR A 258 -10.28 -13.09 -11.61
CA THR A 258 -11.13 -12.25 -12.49
C THR A 258 -12.10 -11.33 -11.74
N GLU A 259 -12.27 -11.53 -10.43
CA GLU A 259 -13.20 -10.79 -9.58
C GLU A 259 -12.80 -9.30 -9.45
N LYS A 260 -13.77 -8.48 -9.04
CA LYS A 260 -13.57 -7.02 -8.87
C LYS A 260 -12.39 -6.67 -7.98
N ILE A 261 -12.17 -7.45 -6.91
CA ILE A 261 -11.12 -7.19 -5.92
C ILE A 261 -9.70 -7.32 -6.47
N TYR A 262 -9.54 -7.91 -7.66
CA TYR A 262 -8.25 -8.07 -8.36
C TYR A 262 -8.10 -7.14 -9.57
N LYS A 263 -9.02 -6.18 -9.76
CA LYS A 263 -8.91 -5.25 -10.88
C LYS A 263 -7.87 -4.17 -10.61
N TYR A 264 -7.22 -3.77 -11.68
CA TYR A 264 -6.29 -2.65 -11.69
C TYR A 264 -6.88 -1.49 -12.51
N GLY A 265 -6.82 -0.29 -11.95
CA GLY A 265 -7.18 0.95 -12.64
C GLY A 265 -6.16 2.03 -12.29
N GLU A 266 -5.44 2.49 -13.31
CA GLU A 266 -4.42 3.52 -13.16
C GLU A 266 -5.04 4.86 -12.73
N GLU A 267 -4.26 5.67 -12.03
CA GLU A 267 -4.60 7.05 -11.73
C GLU A 267 -4.87 7.83 -13.03
N GLN A 268 -5.95 8.58 -13.05
CA GLN A 268 -6.38 9.37 -14.20
C GLN A 268 -6.28 10.85 -13.88
N SER A 269 -5.74 11.64 -14.80
CA SER A 269 -5.81 13.09 -14.66
C SER A 269 -7.27 13.58 -14.79
N PRO A 270 -7.69 14.65 -14.08
CA PRO A 270 -9.07 15.15 -14.17
C PRO A 270 -9.50 15.55 -15.60
N ARG A 271 -8.53 15.83 -16.49
CA ARG A 271 -8.80 16.19 -17.90
C ARG A 271 -8.95 14.98 -18.82
N GLU A 272 -8.44 13.83 -18.40
CA GLU A 272 -8.38 12.58 -19.18
C GLU A 272 -9.14 11.46 -18.50
N ALA A 273 -9.92 11.75 -17.45
CA ALA A 273 -10.71 10.77 -16.71
C ALA A 273 -11.76 10.16 -17.62
N VAL A 274 -11.55 8.90 -17.99
CA VAL A 274 -12.41 8.13 -18.90
C VAL A 274 -13.19 7.06 -18.12
N ASP A 275 -12.56 6.47 -17.10
CA ASP A 275 -13.18 5.43 -16.27
C ASP A 275 -13.64 6.00 -14.92
N PRO A 276 -14.96 6.18 -14.72
CA PRO A 276 -15.48 6.72 -13.48
C PRO A 276 -15.30 5.80 -12.27
N ARG A 277 -14.85 4.57 -12.47
CA ARG A 277 -14.55 3.62 -11.39
C ARG A 277 -13.15 3.81 -10.84
N SER A 278 -12.29 4.59 -11.51
CA SER A 278 -10.88 4.79 -11.17
C SER A 278 -10.62 6.27 -10.88
N LEU A 279 -11.36 6.81 -9.91
CA LEU A 279 -11.21 8.20 -9.46
C LEU A 279 -10.24 8.25 -8.27
N SER A 280 -9.29 9.19 -8.31
CA SER A 280 -8.42 9.45 -7.18
C SER A 280 -9.15 10.20 -6.06
N GLU A 281 -8.64 10.08 -4.83
CA GLU A 281 -9.11 10.80 -3.64
C GLU A 281 -10.56 10.46 -3.21
N ASP A 282 -11.11 9.31 -3.65
CA ASP A 282 -12.52 9.05 -3.46
C ASP A 282 -12.83 7.56 -3.20
N SER A 283 -13.85 7.32 -2.40
CA SER A 283 -14.51 6.02 -2.30
C SER A 283 -15.55 5.92 -3.40
N VAL A 284 -15.13 5.47 -4.56
CA VAL A 284 -15.87 5.55 -5.83
C VAL A 284 -17.29 5.02 -5.74
N SER A 285 -17.54 3.90 -5.05
CA SER A 285 -18.88 3.35 -4.92
C SER A 285 -19.85 4.27 -4.16
N TYR A 286 -19.34 5.02 -3.17
CA TYR A 286 -20.14 5.99 -2.40
C TYR A 286 -20.47 7.25 -3.22
N THR A 287 -19.50 7.77 -3.95
CA THR A 287 -19.69 8.93 -4.81
C THR A 287 -20.74 8.67 -5.89
N HIS A 288 -20.69 7.51 -6.53
CA HIS A 288 -21.70 7.12 -7.52
C HIS A 288 -23.10 7.01 -6.90
N LEU A 289 -23.22 6.45 -5.70
CA LEU A 289 -24.50 6.37 -5.00
C LEU A 289 -25.10 7.76 -4.72
N ARG A 290 -24.28 8.67 -4.19
CA ARG A 290 -24.73 10.05 -3.90
C ARG A 290 -25.10 10.84 -5.16
N ALA A 291 -24.38 10.67 -6.24
CA ALA A 291 -24.73 11.32 -7.50
C ALA A 291 -26.13 10.92 -8.00
N HIS A 292 -26.52 9.66 -7.80
CA HIS A 292 -27.87 9.19 -8.11
C HIS A 292 -28.93 9.71 -7.13
N GLU A 293 -28.62 9.89 -5.85
CA GLU A 293 -29.55 10.44 -4.87
C GLU A 293 -29.84 11.93 -5.08
N THR A 294 -28.83 12.72 -5.43
CA THR A 294 -29.01 14.15 -5.73
C THR A 294 -29.89 14.39 -6.94
N LEU A 295 -29.87 13.51 -7.93
CA LEU A 295 -30.78 13.57 -9.07
C LEU A 295 -32.23 13.23 -8.72
N ARG A 296 -32.47 12.41 -7.69
CA ARG A 296 -33.83 12.07 -7.21
C ARG A 296 -34.45 13.19 -6.39
N HIS A 297 -33.70 14.09 -5.80
CA HIS A 297 -34.20 15.21 -5.02
C HIS A 297 -34.35 16.51 -5.83
N LEU A 298 -33.96 16.50 -7.11
CA LEU A 298 -34.09 17.66 -8.02
C LEU A 298 -35.25 17.54 -9.01
N VAL A 299 -36.15 16.54 -8.83
CA VAL A 299 -37.36 16.37 -9.64
C VAL A 299 -38.59 16.61 -8.79
#